data_fdacd147969e1af986870f3fa4acb5b8
#
_entry.id   fdacd147969e1af986870f3fa4acb5b8
#
_cell.length_a   1.000
_cell.length_b   1.000
_cell.length_c   1.000
_cell.angle_alpha   90.00
_cell.angle_beta   90.00
_cell.angle_gamma   90.00
#
_symmetry.space_group_name_H-M   'P 1'
#
loop_
_entity.id
_entity.type
_entity.pdbx_description
1 polymer ?
#
loop_
_entity_poly.entity_id
_entity_poly.type
_entity_poly.pdbx_seq_one_letter_code
_entity_poly.pdbx_strand_id
1 'polypeptide(L)'
;MRSGWVVLQILLSGFAVAAPHVSFANESGEGSQVAATVAIGDGLLASVAVVGTDFGKVWMGEGEHAVPLTLVMGDEVSRLALLKVPEGGALEEAPQRGSTTHLEAGDPVYLDPDDLEHPSRVVSWENQYRDTVLPLSLMRVHHAGERVPLPGTPLFDKAGRLVALCHQAAPEFGLGTYALPVEAIARVEKDLKSSGKFVSSWIGIRLDVKHPVLSIRSVRPESPAAMAGILKGDILLAVGEREVQSYADAVNSLYYLVNGEEAVLRVLRGTEPVEAKVVPVETPVIPTPPLPLPLVPMPE
;
A
#
# COMPACT_ATOMS: atom_id res chain seq x y z
N MET A 1 -15.65 45.55 8.17
CA MET A 1 -15.86 44.09 8.23
C MET A 1 -14.47 43.46 8.28
N ARG A 2 -14.06 43.02 9.45
CA ARG A 2 -12.74 42.39 9.66
C ARG A 2 -12.90 40.90 9.58
N SER A 3 -12.35 40.28 8.54
CA SER A 3 -12.23 38.83 8.41
C SER A 3 -11.24 38.33 9.45
N GLY A 4 -11.76 37.64 10.46
CA GLY A 4 -10.96 36.96 11.48
C GLY A 4 -10.31 35.72 10.89
N TRP A 5 -9.01 35.75 10.81
CA TRP A 5 -8.18 34.58 10.56
C TRP A 5 -8.15 33.75 11.83
N VAL A 6 -8.78 32.60 11.83
CA VAL A 6 -8.56 31.59 12.88
C VAL A 6 -7.30 30.82 12.50
N VAL A 7 -6.18 31.30 13.05
CA VAL A 7 -4.94 30.53 13.07
C VAL A 7 -5.16 29.46 14.15
N LEU A 8 -5.27 28.22 13.76
CA LEU A 8 -5.25 27.08 14.70
C LEU A 8 -3.80 26.98 15.22
N GLN A 9 -3.45 27.79 16.23
CA GLN A 9 -2.24 27.62 17.03
C GLN A 9 -2.44 26.38 17.91
N ILE A 10 -1.87 25.25 17.51
CA ILE A 10 -1.62 24.14 18.41
C ILE A 10 -0.51 24.60 19.36
N LEU A 11 -0.90 24.89 20.59
CA LEU A 11 0.00 25.32 21.67
C LEU A 11 1.08 24.25 21.89
N LEU A 12 2.32 24.67 21.65
CA LEU A 12 3.54 23.99 22.07
C LEU A 12 3.57 23.88 23.60
N SER A 13 3.08 22.78 24.12
CA SER A 13 3.42 22.27 25.44
C SER A 13 3.94 20.86 25.23
N GLY A 14 5.21 20.63 25.52
CA GLY A 14 6.05 19.43 25.48
C GLY A 14 5.43 18.04 25.59
N PHE A 15 4.44 17.75 24.77
CA PHE A 15 3.89 16.42 24.52
C PHE A 15 4.15 16.09 23.05
N ALA A 16 4.51 14.83 22.78
CA ALA A 16 4.61 14.29 21.43
C ALA A 16 3.48 14.83 20.56
N VAL A 17 3.82 15.52 19.47
CA VAL A 17 2.84 16.04 18.53
C VAL A 17 2.14 14.83 17.94
N ALA A 18 0.92 14.57 18.41
CA ALA A 18 0.12 13.49 17.86
C ALA A 18 -0.08 13.79 16.36
N ALA A 19 0.29 12.84 15.51
CA ALA A 19 0.06 12.96 14.07
C ALA A 19 -1.39 13.43 13.81
N PRO A 20 -1.62 14.39 12.90
CA PRO A 20 -2.96 14.91 12.67
C PRO A 20 -3.91 13.78 12.28
N HIS A 21 -5.14 13.82 12.83
CA HIS A 21 -6.13 12.78 12.61
C HIS A 21 -7.15 13.22 11.57
N VAL A 22 -7.62 12.24 10.81
CA VAL A 22 -8.72 12.38 9.86
C VAL A 22 -9.81 11.38 10.18
N SER A 23 -11.03 11.69 9.77
CA SER A 23 -12.16 10.77 9.86
C SER A 23 -12.63 10.38 8.47
N PHE A 24 -12.79 9.09 8.22
CA PHE A 24 -13.41 8.54 7.01
C PHE A 24 -14.83 8.11 7.34
N ALA A 25 -15.82 8.52 6.53
CA ALA A 25 -17.18 8.03 6.67
C ALA A 25 -17.24 6.52 6.43
N ASN A 26 -18.12 5.82 7.14
CA ASN A 26 -18.39 4.41 6.82
C ASN A 26 -19.18 4.31 5.51
N GLU A 27 -18.96 3.26 4.74
CA GLU A 27 -19.70 2.94 3.51
C GLU A 27 -21.21 2.76 3.78
N SER A 28 -21.58 2.31 5.00
CA SER A 28 -22.97 2.21 5.43
C SER A 28 -23.71 3.56 5.51
N GLY A 29 -22.95 4.67 5.51
CA GLY A 29 -23.49 6.02 5.71
C GLY A 29 -23.70 6.40 7.17
N GLU A 30 -23.46 5.51 8.12
CA GLU A 30 -23.58 5.77 9.56
C GLU A 30 -22.22 5.71 10.25
N GLY A 31 -21.84 6.80 10.93
CA GLY A 31 -20.60 6.91 11.67
C GLY A 31 -19.34 7.09 10.80
N SER A 32 -18.21 7.12 11.45
CA SER A 32 -16.89 7.29 10.83
C SER A 32 -15.82 6.55 11.60
N GLN A 33 -14.69 6.34 10.96
CA GLN A 33 -13.49 5.77 11.58
C GLN A 33 -12.34 6.76 11.52
N VAL A 34 -11.63 6.89 12.63
CA VAL A 34 -10.50 7.81 12.79
C VAL A 34 -9.23 7.12 12.33
N ALA A 35 -8.41 7.86 11.60
CA ALA A 35 -7.08 7.45 11.18
C ALA A 35 -6.09 8.60 11.41
N ALA A 36 -4.82 8.26 11.60
CA ALA A 36 -3.73 9.23 11.62
C ALA A 36 -3.29 9.56 10.19
N THR A 37 -2.56 10.66 10.05
CA THR A 37 -1.96 11.06 8.78
C THR A 37 -0.50 11.45 8.95
N VAL A 38 0.24 11.45 7.86
CA VAL A 38 1.58 12.01 7.79
C VAL A 38 1.72 12.86 6.54
N ALA A 39 2.41 14.00 6.64
CA ALA A 39 2.75 14.81 5.48
C ALA A 39 3.75 14.06 4.58
N ILE A 40 3.53 14.11 3.26
CA ILE A 40 4.39 13.41 2.28
C ILE A 40 5.01 14.35 1.24
N GLY A 41 4.81 15.65 1.41
CA GLY A 41 5.25 16.69 0.48
C GLY A 41 4.16 17.14 -0.49
N ASP A 42 4.44 18.15 -1.29
CA ASP A 42 3.54 18.69 -2.32
C ASP A 42 2.14 19.08 -1.82
N GLY A 43 1.99 19.38 -0.53
CA GLY A 43 0.71 19.72 0.09
C GLY A 43 -0.20 18.52 0.31
N LEU A 44 0.35 17.30 0.31
CA LEU A 44 -0.37 16.05 0.47
C LEU A 44 -0.13 15.42 1.84
N LEU A 45 -1.16 14.76 2.33
CA LEU A 45 -1.13 13.84 3.46
C LEU A 45 -1.32 12.41 2.97
N ALA A 46 -0.62 11.47 3.58
CA ALA A 46 -0.90 10.03 3.45
C ALA A 46 -1.62 9.54 4.69
N SER A 47 -2.62 8.69 4.49
CA SER A 47 -3.36 7.99 5.55
C SER A 47 -3.73 6.58 5.08
N VAL A 48 -4.18 5.75 6.01
CA VAL A 48 -4.72 4.41 5.72
C VAL A 48 -6.20 4.40 6.06
N ALA A 49 -7.05 4.25 5.03
CA ALA A 49 -8.48 4.13 5.20
C ALA A 49 -8.85 2.72 5.68
N VAL A 50 -9.56 2.62 6.77
CA VAL A 50 -9.99 1.33 7.33
C VAL A 50 -10.96 0.63 6.37
N VAL A 51 -10.97 -0.69 6.36
CA VAL A 51 -11.93 -1.48 5.55
C VAL A 51 -13.36 -1.12 5.95
N GLY A 52 -14.22 -0.91 4.96
CA GLY A 52 -15.62 -0.48 5.16
C GLY A 52 -15.80 1.03 5.26
N THR A 53 -14.77 1.82 4.95
CA THR A 53 -14.87 3.28 4.85
C THR A 53 -14.83 3.77 3.41
N ASP A 54 -15.56 4.86 3.15
CA ASP A 54 -15.61 5.56 1.87
C ASP A 54 -14.41 6.51 1.75
N PHE A 55 -13.49 6.24 0.84
CA PHE A 55 -12.32 7.09 0.58
C PHE A 55 -12.69 8.53 0.20
N GLY A 56 -13.80 8.71 -0.49
CA GLY A 56 -14.24 10.02 -0.99
C GLY A 56 -14.83 10.92 0.08
N LYS A 57 -15.13 10.39 1.27
CA LYS A 57 -15.75 11.13 2.36
C LYS A 57 -14.83 11.19 3.56
N VAL A 58 -13.91 12.14 3.54
CA VAL A 58 -12.86 12.32 4.54
C VAL A 58 -12.77 13.77 5.00
N TRP A 59 -12.58 13.97 6.29
CA TRP A 59 -12.42 15.29 6.89
C TRP A 59 -11.44 15.27 8.06
N MET A 60 -10.91 16.45 8.39
CA MET A 60 -10.07 16.70 9.56
C MET A 60 -10.84 17.54 10.57
N GLY A 61 -10.67 17.27 11.86
CA GLY A 61 -11.37 17.96 12.94
C GLY A 61 -12.74 17.36 13.23
N GLU A 62 -13.49 17.98 14.15
CA GLU A 62 -14.77 17.48 14.65
C GLU A 62 -15.86 18.55 14.64
N GLY A 63 -17.12 18.11 14.51
CA GLY A 63 -18.31 18.94 14.61
C GLY A 63 -18.32 20.09 13.60
N GLU A 64 -18.64 21.30 14.05
CA GLU A 64 -18.72 22.50 13.20
C GLU A 64 -17.35 22.97 12.67
N HIS A 65 -16.26 22.44 13.22
CA HIS A 65 -14.87 22.74 12.80
C HIS A 65 -14.30 21.67 11.87
N ALA A 66 -15.09 20.71 11.45
CA ALA A 66 -14.67 19.71 10.49
C ALA A 66 -14.34 20.33 9.13
N VAL A 67 -13.14 20.10 8.64
CA VAL A 67 -12.65 20.58 7.34
C VAL A 67 -12.61 19.40 6.38
N PRO A 68 -13.40 19.40 5.30
CA PRO A 68 -13.36 18.35 4.32
C PRO A 68 -12.02 18.34 3.59
N LEU A 69 -11.46 17.15 3.39
CA LEU A 69 -10.26 16.95 2.61
C LEU A 69 -10.61 16.40 1.23
N THR A 70 -9.75 16.65 0.26
CA THR A 70 -9.93 16.11 -1.09
C THR A 70 -9.10 14.85 -1.24
N LEU A 71 -9.74 13.72 -1.54
CA LEU A 71 -9.04 12.53 -2.01
C LEU A 71 -8.40 12.84 -3.36
N VAL A 72 -7.08 12.80 -3.43
CA VAL A 72 -6.33 12.95 -4.68
C VAL A 72 -6.12 11.61 -5.34
N MET A 73 -5.81 10.59 -4.54
CA MET A 73 -5.70 9.21 -4.98
C MET A 73 -5.99 8.24 -3.84
N GLY A 74 -6.71 7.16 -4.14
CA GLY A 74 -6.92 6.02 -3.26
C GLY A 74 -6.50 4.74 -3.94
N ASP A 75 -5.76 3.90 -3.22
CA ASP A 75 -5.46 2.53 -3.62
C ASP A 75 -6.29 1.57 -2.77
N GLU A 76 -7.28 0.94 -3.38
CA GLU A 76 -8.15 -0.01 -2.70
C GLU A 76 -7.40 -1.27 -2.21
N VAL A 77 -6.28 -1.60 -2.83
CA VAL A 77 -5.47 -2.78 -2.49
C VAL A 77 -4.72 -2.55 -1.18
N SER A 78 -3.98 -1.47 -1.08
CA SER A 78 -3.21 -1.11 0.12
C SER A 78 -4.02 -0.28 1.12
N ARG A 79 -5.22 0.15 0.77
CA ARG A 79 -6.04 1.10 1.53
C ARG A 79 -5.35 2.46 1.78
N LEU A 80 -4.30 2.77 1.04
CA LEU A 80 -3.61 4.05 1.10
C LEU A 80 -4.47 5.15 0.46
N ALA A 81 -4.66 6.24 1.20
CA ALA A 81 -5.31 7.47 0.74
C ALA A 81 -4.30 8.61 0.69
N LEU A 82 -4.17 9.27 -0.47
CA LEU A 82 -3.47 10.53 -0.62
C LEU A 82 -4.49 11.66 -0.60
N LEU A 83 -4.35 12.54 0.38
CA LEU A 83 -5.33 13.56 0.71
C LEU A 83 -4.72 14.94 0.52
N LYS A 84 -5.47 15.87 -0.06
CA LYS A 84 -5.09 17.28 -0.19
C LYS A 84 -5.81 18.12 0.84
N VAL A 85 -5.07 18.93 1.57
CA VAL A 85 -5.60 19.93 2.48
C VAL A 85 -6.06 21.16 1.67
N PRO A 86 -7.17 21.80 2.03
CA PRO A 86 -7.62 23.04 1.40
C PRO A 86 -6.54 24.14 1.46
N GLU A 87 -6.60 25.09 0.51
CA GLU A 87 -5.65 26.21 0.46
C GLU A 87 -5.68 27.02 1.77
N GLY A 88 -4.48 27.34 2.28
CA GLY A 88 -4.31 28.02 3.56
C GLY A 88 -4.18 27.10 4.78
N GLY A 89 -4.36 25.80 4.65
CA GLY A 89 -4.04 24.83 5.69
C GLY A 89 -2.52 24.69 5.85
N ALA A 90 -2.03 24.81 7.09
CA ALA A 90 -0.63 24.57 7.40
C ALA A 90 -0.40 23.06 7.50
N LEU A 91 0.59 22.55 6.78
CA LEU A 91 1.09 21.19 6.93
C LEU A 91 2.45 21.23 7.61
N GLU A 92 2.72 20.22 8.39
CA GLU A 92 4.07 19.97 8.90
C GLU A 92 5.01 19.62 7.74
N GLU A 93 6.31 19.80 7.97
CA GLU A 93 7.31 19.37 7.01
C GLU A 93 7.25 17.83 6.85
N ALA A 94 7.29 17.37 5.61
CA ALA A 94 7.26 15.94 5.34
C ALA A 94 8.56 15.29 5.87
N PRO A 95 8.47 14.21 6.64
CA PRO A 95 9.65 13.50 7.11
C PRO A 95 10.42 12.90 5.92
N GLN A 96 11.73 12.80 6.07
CA GLN A 96 12.53 12.07 5.11
C GLN A 96 12.05 10.62 5.02
N ARG A 97 12.06 10.06 3.82
CA ARG A 97 11.68 8.66 3.61
C ARG A 97 12.89 7.75 3.80
N GLY A 98 12.68 6.69 4.57
CA GLY A 98 13.59 5.57 4.70
C GLY A 98 13.26 4.47 3.68
N SER A 99 13.57 3.23 4.05
CA SER A 99 13.22 2.02 3.29
C SER A 99 12.98 0.88 4.25
N THR A 100 12.08 -0.02 3.84
CA THR A 100 11.82 -1.25 4.58
C THR A 100 12.61 -2.46 4.07
N THR A 101 13.36 -2.33 2.97
CA THR A 101 14.01 -3.46 2.29
C THR A 101 15.03 -4.22 3.14
N HIS A 102 15.53 -3.58 4.21
CA HIS A 102 16.51 -4.17 5.11
C HIS A 102 15.98 -4.42 6.53
N LEU A 103 14.67 -4.19 6.75
CA LEU A 103 14.06 -4.44 8.05
C LEU A 103 13.73 -5.92 8.22
N GLU A 104 14.30 -6.49 9.26
CA GLU A 104 14.13 -7.90 9.65
C GLU A 104 13.37 -8.02 10.98
N ALA A 105 12.95 -9.24 11.31
CA ALA A 105 12.34 -9.53 12.60
C ALA A 105 13.29 -9.19 13.75
N GLY A 106 12.80 -8.42 14.72
CA GLY A 106 13.57 -7.89 15.85
C GLY A 106 14.05 -6.45 15.67
N ASP A 107 14.06 -5.91 14.44
CA ASP A 107 14.49 -4.54 14.20
C ASP A 107 13.58 -3.51 14.86
N PRO A 108 14.15 -2.43 15.43
CA PRO A 108 13.38 -1.38 16.05
C PRO A 108 12.76 -0.46 15.00
N VAL A 109 11.50 -0.08 15.25
CA VAL A 109 10.80 1.02 14.58
C VAL A 109 10.12 1.88 15.64
N TYR A 110 9.91 3.15 15.37
CA TYR A 110 9.51 4.13 16.37
C TYR A 110 8.22 4.83 15.97
N LEU A 111 7.31 4.99 16.91
CA LEU A 111 6.08 5.79 16.74
C LEU A 111 6.39 7.29 16.84
N ASP A 112 7.38 7.62 17.64
CA ASP A 112 7.91 8.97 17.83
C ASP A 112 9.41 8.93 17.51
N PRO A 113 9.90 9.68 16.53
CA PRO A 113 11.33 9.70 16.19
C PRO A 113 12.21 10.29 17.29
N ASP A 114 11.64 11.01 18.24
CA ASP A 114 12.34 11.60 19.38
C ASP A 114 12.38 10.66 20.62
N ASP A 115 11.48 9.65 20.67
CA ASP A 115 11.46 8.63 21.70
C ASP A 115 12.17 7.34 21.25
N LEU A 116 13.47 7.29 21.44
CA LEU A 116 14.28 6.12 21.12
C LEU A 116 14.34 5.07 22.26
N GLU A 117 13.76 5.37 23.42
CA GLU A 117 13.80 4.47 24.58
C GLU A 117 12.70 3.39 24.51
N HIS A 118 11.60 3.67 23.80
CA HIS A 118 10.44 2.79 23.70
C HIS A 118 10.19 2.30 22.26
N PRO A 119 11.13 1.55 21.65
CA PRO A 119 10.95 1.08 20.28
C PRO A 119 9.84 0.05 20.18
N SER A 120 9.04 0.17 19.14
CA SER A 120 8.28 -0.94 18.58
C SER A 120 9.21 -1.90 17.86
N ARG A 121 8.76 -3.14 17.62
CA ARG A 121 9.59 -4.18 17.00
C ARG A 121 8.91 -4.78 15.79
N VAL A 122 9.66 -4.89 14.70
CA VAL A 122 9.25 -5.73 13.57
C VAL A 122 9.18 -7.18 14.03
N VAL A 123 8.09 -7.87 13.73
CA VAL A 123 7.90 -9.27 14.12
C VAL A 123 8.08 -10.19 12.93
N SER A 124 7.49 -9.84 11.79
CA SER A 124 7.53 -10.62 10.57
C SER A 124 7.04 -9.80 9.38
N TRP A 125 7.21 -10.37 8.21
CA TRP A 125 6.56 -9.92 6.98
C TRP A 125 5.47 -10.92 6.60
N GLU A 126 4.26 -10.42 6.33
CA GLU A 126 3.10 -11.23 6.07
C GLU A 126 2.65 -11.04 4.62
N ASN A 127 2.83 -12.08 3.82
CA ASN A 127 2.35 -12.17 2.44
C ASN A 127 0.98 -12.83 2.34
N GLN A 128 0.48 -13.35 3.46
CA GLN A 128 -0.79 -14.05 3.54
C GLN A 128 -1.52 -13.65 4.81
N TYR A 129 -2.84 -13.55 4.71
CA TYR A 129 -3.72 -13.43 5.86
C TYR A 129 -4.73 -14.56 5.77
N ARG A 130 -4.66 -15.51 6.71
CA ARG A 130 -5.38 -16.80 6.66
C ARG A 130 -5.06 -17.53 5.33
N ASP A 131 -6.09 -17.87 4.54
CA ASP A 131 -5.92 -18.55 3.26
C ASP A 131 -5.83 -17.59 2.05
N THR A 132 -5.77 -16.28 2.31
CA THR A 132 -5.73 -15.25 1.25
C THR A 132 -4.33 -14.70 1.09
N VAL A 133 -3.78 -14.77 -0.12
CA VAL A 133 -2.53 -14.12 -0.49
C VAL A 133 -2.79 -12.62 -0.58
N LEU A 134 -2.00 -11.84 0.18
CA LEU A 134 -2.07 -10.39 0.13
C LEU A 134 -1.41 -9.87 -1.15
N PRO A 135 -1.99 -8.88 -1.82
CA PRO A 135 -1.41 -8.31 -3.05
C PRO A 135 -0.12 -7.54 -2.80
N LEU A 136 0.13 -7.14 -1.55
CA LEU A 136 1.42 -6.60 -1.11
C LEU A 136 1.74 -7.16 0.29
N SER A 137 3.04 -7.26 0.58
CA SER A 137 3.52 -7.69 1.88
C SER A 137 3.32 -6.58 2.91
N LEU A 138 2.75 -6.92 4.06
CA LEU A 138 2.62 -6.04 5.20
C LEU A 138 3.60 -6.42 6.29
N MET A 139 4.22 -5.44 6.89
CA MET A 139 5.09 -5.62 8.05
C MET A 139 4.23 -5.78 9.30
N ARG A 140 4.43 -6.84 10.08
CA ARG A 140 3.80 -6.98 11.39
C ARG A 140 4.72 -6.37 12.44
N VAL A 141 4.15 -5.48 13.25
CA VAL A 141 4.87 -4.72 14.27
C VAL A 141 4.21 -4.93 15.62
N HIS A 142 5.00 -5.21 16.65
CA HIS A 142 4.58 -5.19 18.04
C HIS A 142 4.98 -3.86 18.67
N HIS A 143 4.00 -3.16 19.23
CA HIS A 143 4.21 -1.81 19.76
C HIS A 143 4.56 -1.85 21.25
N ALA A 144 5.50 -0.98 21.63
CA ALA A 144 5.68 -0.58 23.00
C ALA A 144 4.55 0.40 23.41
N GLY A 145 4.02 0.28 24.60
CA GLY A 145 2.98 1.18 25.08
C GLY A 145 1.72 0.44 25.54
N GLU A 146 0.65 1.20 25.77
CA GLU A 146 -0.59 0.67 26.34
C GLU A 146 -1.74 0.55 25.33
N ARG A 147 -1.60 1.11 24.15
CA ARG A 147 -2.65 1.18 23.12
C ARG A 147 -2.11 0.81 21.74
N VAL A 148 -2.99 0.20 20.97
CA VAL A 148 -2.72 -0.06 19.55
C VAL A 148 -2.79 1.28 18.80
N PRO A 149 -1.77 1.62 17.97
CA PRO A 149 -1.79 2.80 17.15
C PRO A 149 -2.95 2.81 16.15
N LEU A 150 -3.43 4.00 15.80
CA LEU A 150 -4.46 4.16 14.78
C LEU A 150 -3.92 3.79 13.38
N PRO A 151 -4.77 3.35 12.45
CA PRO A 151 -4.41 3.26 11.04
C PRO A 151 -3.86 4.60 10.57
N GLY A 152 -2.83 4.57 9.70
CA GLY A 152 -2.15 5.78 9.22
C GLY A 152 -1.08 6.36 10.16
N THR A 153 -0.96 5.88 11.41
CA THR A 153 0.12 6.31 12.31
C THR A 153 1.48 6.00 11.67
N PRO A 154 2.37 7.00 11.52
CA PRO A 154 3.67 6.79 10.92
C PRO A 154 4.60 5.97 11.82
N LEU A 155 5.46 5.20 11.20
CA LEU A 155 6.55 4.48 11.82
C LEU A 155 7.88 4.95 11.24
N PHE A 156 8.84 5.19 12.11
CA PHE A 156 10.14 5.76 11.77
C PHE A 156 11.26 4.76 12.04
N ASP A 157 12.36 4.88 11.33
CA ASP A 157 13.61 4.23 11.69
C ASP A 157 14.37 5.05 12.75
N LYS A 158 15.51 4.52 13.21
CA LYS A 158 16.35 5.17 14.22
C LYS A 158 16.91 6.55 13.78
N ALA A 159 16.90 6.84 12.49
CA ALA A 159 17.33 8.13 11.95
C ALA A 159 16.16 9.12 11.77
N GLY A 160 14.96 8.80 12.25
CA GLY A 160 13.76 9.62 12.13
C GLY A 160 13.17 9.60 10.71
N ARG A 161 13.53 8.65 9.86
CA ARG A 161 12.99 8.54 8.50
C ARG A 161 11.73 7.69 8.50
N LEU A 162 10.70 8.14 7.80
CA LEU A 162 9.45 7.40 7.62
C LEU A 162 9.69 6.07 6.90
N VAL A 163 9.33 4.94 7.52
CA VAL A 163 9.49 3.60 6.95
C VAL A 163 8.17 2.89 6.69
N ALA A 164 7.11 3.19 7.45
CA ALA A 164 5.81 2.56 7.24
C ALA A 164 4.67 3.38 7.83
N LEU A 165 3.42 3.00 7.51
CA LEU A 165 2.21 3.47 8.17
C LEU A 165 1.49 2.29 8.83
N CYS A 166 1.05 2.42 10.08
CA CYS A 166 0.18 1.43 10.72
C CYS A 166 -1.07 1.22 9.84
N HIS A 167 -1.41 -0.03 9.55
CA HIS A 167 -2.51 -0.37 8.67
C HIS A 167 -3.75 -0.75 9.45
N GLN A 168 -3.72 -1.88 10.12
CA GLN A 168 -4.82 -2.38 10.94
C GLN A 168 -4.27 -3.12 12.15
N ALA A 169 -5.06 -3.19 13.20
CA ALA A 169 -4.72 -3.99 14.38
C ALA A 169 -4.54 -5.46 14.01
N ALA A 170 -3.59 -6.11 14.68
CA ALA A 170 -3.36 -7.55 14.66
C ALA A 170 -3.69 -8.12 16.05
N PRO A 171 -5.00 -8.26 16.40
CA PRO A 171 -5.47 -8.51 17.76
C PRO A 171 -4.99 -9.83 18.33
N GLU A 172 -4.66 -10.81 17.51
CA GLU A 172 -4.08 -12.09 17.90
C GLU A 172 -2.68 -11.97 18.52
N PHE A 173 -2.06 -10.79 18.40
CA PHE A 173 -0.70 -10.49 18.90
C PHE A 173 -0.69 -9.36 19.94
N GLY A 174 -1.79 -9.11 20.64
CA GLY A 174 -1.88 -8.08 21.67
C GLY A 174 -1.79 -6.67 21.10
N LEU A 175 -0.72 -5.93 21.40
CA LEU A 175 -0.49 -4.55 20.90
C LEU A 175 0.14 -4.52 19.50
N GLY A 176 -0.20 -5.47 18.64
CA GLY A 176 0.33 -5.57 17.28
C GLY A 176 -0.51 -4.82 16.25
N THR A 177 0.17 -4.32 15.20
CA THR A 177 -0.47 -3.88 13.96
C THR A 177 0.21 -4.51 12.76
N TYR A 178 -0.54 -4.59 11.67
CA TYR A 178 0.08 -4.62 10.35
C TYR A 178 0.50 -3.20 9.97
N ALA A 179 1.56 -3.06 9.19
CA ALA A 179 2.05 -1.78 8.72
C ALA A 179 2.34 -1.83 7.22
N LEU A 180 1.92 -0.77 6.54
CA LEU A 180 2.11 -0.56 5.11
C LEU A 180 3.50 0.02 4.86
N PRO A 181 4.36 -0.61 4.05
CA PRO A 181 5.68 -0.09 3.73
C PRO A 181 5.65 1.27 3.04
N VAL A 182 6.64 2.12 3.32
CA VAL A 182 6.77 3.45 2.69
C VAL A 182 6.89 3.36 1.16
N GLU A 183 7.40 2.26 0.64
CA GLU A 183 7.49 1.97 -0.79
C GLU A 183 6.11 1.95 -1.48
N ALA A 184 5.04 1.57 -0.74
CA ALA A 184 3.68 1.63 -1.28
C ALA A 184 3.23 3.07 -1.52
N ILE A 185 3.63 4.02 -0.66
CA ILE A 185 3.37 5.45 -0.88
C ILE A 185 4.05 5.90 -2.18
N ALA A 186 5.33 5.58 -2.35
CA ALA A 186 6.09 5.92 -3.56
C ALA A 186 5.45 5.31 -4.83
N ARG A 187 4.94 4.08 -4.72
CA ARG A 187 4.23 3.40 -5.82
C ARG A 187 2.96 4.15 -6.22
N VAL A 188 2.13 4.55 -5.26
CA VAL A 188 0.88 5.26 -5.52
C VAL A 188 1.14 6.68 -6.04
N GLU A 189 2.15 7.39 -5.54
CA GLU A 189 2.54 8.70 -6.06
C GLU A 189 3.03 8.66 -7.51
N LYS A 190 3.71 7.58 -7.92
CA LYS A 190 4.11 7.40 -9.32
C LYS A 190 2.90 7.32 -10.24
N ASP A 191 1.88 6.54 -9.84
CA ASP A 191 0.63 6.46 -10.59
C ASP A 191 -0.10 7.81 -10.62
N LEU A 192 -0.12 8.53 -9.50
CA LEU A 192 -0.71 9.88 -9.45
C LEU A 192 -0.05 10.81 -10.47
N LYS A 193 1.28 10.81 -10.55
CA LYS A 193 2.04 11.67 -11.45
C LYS A 193 1.92 11.25 -12.92
N SER A 194 1.81 9.96 -13.20
CA SER A 194 1.80 9.42 -14.57
C SER A 194 0.41 9.39 -15.20
N SER A 195 -0.61 9.00 -14.44
CA SER A 195 -1.96 8.73 -14.97
C SER A 195 -3.09 9.43 -14.22
N GLY A 196 -2.82 10.01 -13.05
CA GLY A 196 -3.84 10.63 -12.19
C GLY A 196 -4.79 9.62 -11.53
N LYS A 197 -4.58 8.33 -11.72
CA LYS A 197 -5.35 7.24 -11.10
C LYS A 197 -4.44 6.08 -10.72
N PHE A 198 -4.80 5.35 -9.66
CA PHE A 198 -4.14 4.09 -9.36
C PHE A 198 -4.46 3.06 -10.44
N VAL A 199 -3.43 2.43 -11.00
CA VAL A 199 -3.60 1.49 -12.10
C VAL A 199 -2.88 0.19 -11.79
N SER A 200 -3.65 -0.91 -11.77
CA SER A 200 -3.08 -2.23 -11.62
C SER A 200 -2.25 -2.59 -12.85
N SER A 201 -0.98 -2.89 -12.62
CA SER A 201 -0.03 -3.22 -13.67
C SER A 201 -0.15 -4.68 -14.11
N TRP A 202 0.01 -4.90 -15.40
CA TRP A 202 -0.11 -6.22 -16.01
C TRP A 202 1.04 -6.48 -16.99
N ILE A 203 1.60 -7.68 -16.93
CA ILE A 203 2.67 -8.14 -17.85
C ILE A 203 2.29 -9.36 -18.67
N GLY A 204 1.16 -10.02 -18.36
CA GLY A 204 0.61 -11.10 -19.15
C GLY A 204 1.15 -12.49 -18.87
N ILE A 205 1.65 -12.74 -17.67
CA ILE A 205 2.05 -14.09 -17.23
C ILE A 205 0.98 -14.72 -16.31
N ARG A 206 0.96 -16.04 -16.25
CA ARG A 206 0.29 -16.83 -15.21
C ARG A 206 1.31 -17.78 -14.61
N LEU A 207 1.36 -17.84 -13.28
CA LEU A 207 2.25 -18.74 -12.54
C LEU A 207 1.54 -20.07 -12.24
N ASP A 208 2.34 -21.14 -12.14
CA ASP A 208 1.86 -22.41 -11.63
C ASP A 208 1.95 -22.42 -10.11
N VAL A 209 0.78 -22.34 -9.46
CA VAL A 209 0.65 -22.28 -8.01
C VAL A 209 0.64 -23.66 -7.32
N LYS A 210 0.68 -24.75 -8.12
CA LYS A 210 0.60 -26.12 -7.59
C LYS A 210 1.96 -26.69 -7.18
N HIS A 211 3.02 -26.06 -7.62
CA HIS A 211 4.39 -26.48 -7.36
C HIS A 211 5.14 -25.46 -6.50
N PRO A 212 6.07 -25.94 -5.63
CA PRO A 212 6.92 -25.05 -4.83
C PRO A 212 7.76 -24.13 -5.69
N VAL A 213 8.14 -24.58 -6.88
CA VAL A 213 8.91 -23.80 -7.84
C VAL A 213 7.97 -23.02 -8.73
N LEU A 214 8.07 -21.70 -8.70
CA LEU A 214 7.19 -20.80 -9.43
C LEU A 214 7.54 -20.73 -10.91
N SER A 215 7.07 -21.72 -11.66
CA SER A 215 7.19 -21.71 -13.11
C SER A 215 6.07 -20.91 -13.78
N ILE A 216 6.39 -20.31 -14.92
CA ILE A 216 5.43 -19.60 -15.75
C ILE A 216 4.58 -20.64 -16.50
N ARG A 217 3.32 -20.79 -16.09
CA ARG A 217 2.37 -21.73 -16.67
C ARG A 217 1.94 -21.33 -18.09
N SER A 218 1.78 -20.01 -18.32
CA SER A 218 1.43 -19.46 -19.61
C SER A 218 1.85 -18.01 -19.74
N VAL A 219 2.18 -17.60 -20.96
CA VAL A 219 2.40 -16.21 -21.33
C VAL A 219 1.34 -15.86 -22.38
N ARG A 220 0.64 -14.75 -22.18
CA ARG A 220 -0.38 -14.30 -23.12
C ARG A 220 0.30 -13.77 -24.38
N PRO A 221 -0.14 -14.16 -25.60
CA PRO A 221 0.36 -13.57 -26.83
C PRO A 221 0.24 -12.04 -26.82
N GLU A 222 1.17 -11.36 -27.45
CA GLU A 222 1.21 -9.89 -27.58
C GLU A 222 1.28 -9.13 -26.22
N SER A 223 1.50 -9.85 -25.12
CA SER A 223 1.69 -9.22 -23.82
C SER A 223 3.11 -8.66 -23.66
N PRO A 224 3.32 -7.73 -22.70
CA PRO A 224 4.66 -7.24 -22.37
C PRO A 224 5.68 -8.36 -22.10
N ALA A 225 5.30 -9.40 -21.39
CA ALA A 225 6.18 -10.54 -21.11
C ALA A 225 6.49 -11.35 -22.37
N ALA A 226 5.51 -11.53 -23.28
CA ALA A 226 5.74 -12.21 -24.57
C ALA A 226 6.71 -11.43 -25.45
N MET A 227 6.53 -10.10 -25.52
CA MET A 227 7.43 -9.21 -26.29
C MET A 227 8.85 -9.20 -25.72
N ALA A 228 8.98 -9.35 -24.39
CA ALA A 228 10.27 -9.45 -23.71
C ALA A 228 10.92 -10.85 -23.82
N GLY A 229 10.27 -11.80 -24.49
CA GLY A 229 10.81 -13.13 -24.71
C GLY A 229 10.69 -14.08 -23.51
N ILE A 230 9.82 -13.80 -22.57
CA ILE A 230 9.46 -14.72 -21.48
C ILE A 230 8.67 -15.90 -22.07
N LEU A 231 8.98 -17.11 -21.63
CA LEU A 231 8.41 -18.34 -22.17
C LEU A 231 7.66 -19.14 -21.08
N LYS A 232 6.73 -19.95 -21.52
CA LYS A 232 6.15 -21.00 -20.67
C LYS A 232 7.24 -21.95 -20.20
N GLY A 233 7.27 -22.25 -18.90
CA GLY A 233 8.26 -23.12 -18.27
C GLY A 233 9.45 -22.37 -17.66
N ASP A 234 9.62 -21.07 -17.94
CA ASP A 234 10.57 -20.24 -17.20
C ASP A 234 10.22 -20.23 -15.71
N ILE A 235 11.20 -20.26 -14.85
CA ILE A 235 11.02 -20.14 -13.38
C ILE A 235 11.27 -18.69 -13.01
N LEU A 236 10.30 -18.04 -12.37
CA LEU A 236 10.42 -16.65 -11.93
C LEU A 236 11.32 -16.57 -10.69
N LEU A 237 12.41 -15.83 -10.77
CA LEU A 237 13.40 -15.64 -9.71
C LEU A 237 13.30 -14.25 -9.05
N ALA A 238 13.01 -13.22 -9.84
CA ALA A 238 12.85 -11.86 -9.32
C ALA A 238 12.03 -10.97 -10.26
N VAL A 239 11.46 -9.91 -9.70
CA VAL A 239 10.78 -8.81 -10.41
C VAL A 239 11.38 -7.49 -9.92
N GLY A 240 12.12 -6.80 -10.78
CA GLY A 240 12.94 -5.66 -10.37
C GLY A 240 13.98 -6.11 -9.34
N GLU A 241 14.05 -5.41 -8.23
CA GLU A 241 14.96 -5.71 -7.11
C GLU A 241 14.40 -6.74 -6.13
N ARG A 242 13.16 -7.21 -6.32
CA ARG A 242 12.45 -8.09 -5.38
C ARG A 242 12.65 -9.56 -5.77
N GLU A 243 13.31 -10.30 -4.89
CA GLU A 243 13.45 -11.75 -5.01
C GLU A 243 12.08 -12.44 -4.87
N VAL A 244 11.91 -13.55 -5.58
CA VAL A 244 10.68 -14.35 -5.59
C VAL A 244 11.00 -15.77 -5.16
N GLN A 245 10.60 -16.13 -3.94
CA GLN A 245 10.78 -17.46 -3.36
C GLN A 245 9.46 -18.20 -3.20
N SER A 246 8.33 -17.46 -3.16
CA SER A 246 6.99 -17.98 -3.00
C SER A 246 6.00 -17.30 -3.94
N TYR A 247 4.81 -17.88 -4.09
CA TYR A 247 3.73 -17.24 -4.85
C TYR A 247 3.33 -15.88 -4.26
N ALA A 248 3.36 -15.75 -2.94
CA ALA A 248 3.07 -14.50 -2.27
C ALA A 248 4.11 -13.43 -2.59
N ASP A 249 5.41 -13.80 -2.66
CA ASP A 249 6.47 -12.87 -3.09
C ASP A 249 6.27 -12.41 -4.53
N ALA A 250 5.87 -13.31 -5.42
CA ALA A 250 5.59 -12.97 -6.81
C ALA A 250 4.45 -11.95 -6.91
N VAL A 251 3.33 -12.18 -6.20
CA VAL A 251 2.19 -11.26 -6.18
C VAL A 251 2.59 -9.91 -5.61
N ASN A 252 3.32 -9.91 -4.48
CA ASN A 252 3.86 -8.70 -3.86
C ASN A 252 4.78 -7.94 -4.83
N SER A 253 5.68 -8.62 -5.50
CA SER A 253 6.61 -7.99 -6.45
C SER A 253 5.89 -7.36 -7.64
N LEU A 254 4.84 -8.01 -8.13
CA LEU A 254 4.01 -7.50 -9.24
C LEU A 254 3.20 -6.26 -8.85
N TYR A 255 2.82 -6.10 -7.57
CA TYR A 255 2.14 -4.88 -7.08
C TYR A 255 2.99 -3.63 -7.29
N TYR A 256 4.31 -3.73 -7.15
CA TYR A 256 5.22 -2.58 -7.28
C TYR A 256 5.58 -2.21 -8.71
N LEU A 257 5.11 -2.95 -9.70
CA LEU A 257 5.28 -2.56 -11.10
C LEU A 257 4.49 -1.29 -11.41
N VAL A 258 5.07 -0.40 -12.19
CA VAL A 258 4.45 0.86 -12.62
C VAL A 258 4.22 0.81 -14.13
N ASN A 259 3.02 1.16 -14.56
CA ASN A 259 2.69 1.18 -15.98
C ASN A 259 3.59 2.14 -16.75
N GLY A 260 4.11 1.67 -17.87
CA GLY A 260 5.01 2.44 -18.74
C GLY A 260 6.46 2.53 -18.24
N GLU A 261 6.79 2.05 -17.04
CA GLU A 261 8.18 1.98 -16.55
C GLU A 261 8.80 0.61 -16.85
N GLU A 262 10.03 0.61 -17.37
CA GLU A 262 10.76 -0.64 -17.62
C GLU A 262 11.10 -1.33 -16.29
N ALA A 263 10.80 -2.61 -16.19
CA ALA A 263 11.19 -3.48 -15.08
C ALA A 263 11.94 -4.70 -15.61
N VAL A 264 12.95 -5.18 -14.87
CA VAL A 264 13.70 -6.38 -15.21
C VAL A 264 13.07 -7.59 -14.53
N LEU A 265 12.67 -8.59 -15.30
CA LEU A 265 12.33 -9.91 -14.79
C LEU A 265 13.54 -10.82 -14.90
N ARG A 266 13.94 -11.43 -13.79
CA ARG A 266 14.94 -12.50 -13.79
C ARG A 266 14.22 -13.84 -13.74
N VAL A 267 14.50 -14.69 -14.70
CA VAL A 267 13.95 -16.05 -14.80
C VAL A 267 15.05 -17.08 -15.00
N LEU A 268 14.79 -18.32 -14.62
CA LEU A 268 15.65 -19.44 -14.95
C LEU A 268 15.00 -20.24 -16.07
N ARG A 269 15.70 -20.36 -17.19
CA ARG A 269 15.27 -21.13 -18.37
C ARG A 269 16.15 -22.39 -18.52
N GLY A 270 15.58 -23.53 -18.16
CA GLY A 270 16.38 -24.74 -17.98
C GLY A 270 17.39 -24.54 -16.85
N THR A 271 18.67 -24.38 -17.16
CA THR A 271 19.75 -24.10 -16.21
C THR A 271 20.38 -22.72 -16.35
N GLU A 272 19.86 -21.90 -17.29
CA GLU A 272 20.46 -20.61 -17.61
C GLU A 272 19.61 -19.45 -17.03
N PRO A 273 20.21 -18.52 -16.28
CA PRO A 273 19.55 -17.29 -15.88
C PRO A 273 19.33 -16.38 -17.10
N VAL A 274 18.13 -15.85 -17.24
CA VAL A 274 17.73 -14.92 -18.31
C VAL A 274 17.15 -13.66 -17.68
N GLU A 275 17.60 -12.52 -18.15
CA GLU A 275 17.01 -11.21 -17.80
C GLU A 275 16.17 -10.71 -18.97
N ALA A 276 14.94 -10.32 -18.67
CA ALA A 276 14.00 -9.80 -19.64
C ALA A 276 13.48 -8.45 -19.19
N LYS A 277 13.59 -7.44 -20.08
CA LYS A 277 13.08 -6.10 -19.83
C LYS A 277 11.62 -6.02 -20.25
N VAL A 278 10.75 -5.71 -19.31
CA VAL A 278 9.30 -5.69 -19.48
C VAL A 278 8.79 -4.30 -19.18
N VAL A 279 7.94 -3.74 -20.02
CA VAL A 279 7.21 -2.50 -19.73
C VAL A 279 5.77 -2.86 -19.42
N PRO A 280 5.34 -2.83 -18.14
CA PRO A 280 3.99 -3.16 -17.75
C PRO A 280 2.98 -2.21 -18.38
N VAL A 281 1.77 -2.72 -18.62
CA VAL A 281 0.64 -1.94 -19.13
C VAL A 281 -0.54 -2.05 -18.17
N GLU A 282 -1.54 -1.19 -18.32
CA GLU A 282 -2.79 -1.31 -17.57
C GLU A 282 -3.41 -2.70 -17.80
N THR A 283 -3.94 -3.31 -16.74
CA THR A 283 -4.58 -4.61 -16.84
C THR A 283 -5.72 -4.55 -17.84
N PRO A 284 -5.67 -5.32 -18.94
CA PRO A 284 -6.72 -5.27 -19.95
C PRO A 284 -8.03 -5.76 -19.37
N VAL A 285 -9.11 -5.01 -19.61
CA VAL A 285 -10.47 -5.46 -19.31
C VAL A 285 -10.76 -6.66 -20.23
N ILE A 286 -10.73 -7.86 -19.66
CA ILE A 286 -11.10 -9.07 -20.41
C ILE A 286 -12.63 -9.14 -20.31
N PRO A 287 -13.37 -9.05 -21.44
CA PRO A 287 -14.80 -9.26 -21.40
C PRO A 287 -15.07 -10.65 -20.80
N THR A 288 -15.83 -10.70 -19.73
CA THR A 288 -16.33 -12.01 -19.22
C THR A 288 -17.13 -12.64 -20.37
N PRO A 289 -16.80 -13.86 -20.84
CA PRO A 289 -17.62 -14.49 -21.82
C PRO A 289 -19.06 -14.55 -21.29
N PRO A 290 -20.09 -14.30 -22.11
CA PRO A 290 -21.46 -14.39 -21.67
C PRO A 290 -21.67 -15.75 -21.02
N LEU A 291 -22.33 -15.75 -19.85
CA LEU A 291 -22.72 -17.00 -19.20
C LEU A 291 -23.39 -17.87 -20.26
N PRO A 292 -23.06 -19.16 -20.38
CA PRO A 292 -23.77 -20.06 -21.28
C PRO A 292 -25.26 -19.96 -20.95
N LEU A 293 -26.06 -19.67 -21.97
CA LEU A 293 -27.51 -19.64 -21.83
C LEU A 293 -27.97 -20.94 -21.15
N PRO A 294 -28.88 -20.87 -20.19
CA PRO A 294 -29.42 -22.09 -19.60
C PRO A 294 -29.99 -22.97 -20.71
N LEU A 295 -29.57 -24.24 -20.72
CA LEU A 295 -30.08 -25.20 -21.65
C LEU A 295 -31.60 -25.25 -21.46
N VAL A 296 -32.34 -24.76 -22.46
CA VAL A 296 -33.80 -24.93 -22.47
C VAL A 296 -34.08 -26.43 -22.62
N PRO A 297 -34.80 -27.06 -21.69
CA PRO A 297 -35.17 -28.47 -21.87
C PRO A 297 -35.97 -28.60 -23.14
N MET A 298 -35.57 -29.53 -24.01
CA MET A 298 -36.36 -29.88 -25.18
C MET A 298 -37.69 -30.41 -24.72
N PRO A 299 -38.82 -29.96 -25.29
CA PRO A 299 -40.12 -30.54 -25.02
C PRO A 299 -40.11 -31.99 -25.50
N GLU A 300 -40.65 -32.91 -24.63
CA GLU A 300 -40.88 -34.31 -24.95
C GLU A 300 -41.87 -34.52 -26.12
#